data_24931a0376e86c1809b1a49e744ca634
#
_entry.id   24931a0376e86c1809b1a49e744ca634
#
_cell.length_a   1.000
_cell.length_b   1.000
_cell.length_c   1.000
_cell.angle_alpha   90.00
_cell.angle_beta   90.00
_cell.angle_gamma   90.00
#
_symmetry.space_group_name_H-M   'P 1'
#
loop_
_entity.id
_entity.type
_entity.pdbx_description
1 polymer ?
#
loop_
_entity_poly.entity_id
_entity_poly.type
_entity_poly.pdbx_seq_one_letter_code
_entity_poly.pdbx_strand_id
1 'polypeptide(L)'
;WIQFETEVARGFGHMRLKDGRIWTLLTTMSELKGHEEPLGFDRPMGAKHGAERNRKTWKEEREAEASELGYSRQPYCVIVGGGQGGIALGARLRQLNVPTIIVEKNERPGDSWRKRYKSLCLHDPVWYDHLPYLPFPRNWPVFSPKDKIGDWREMYTKVMELNYWGATECKKASYDQKSREWTVIVQRDGKEVVLKPKQLVLATG
;
A
#
# COMPACT_ATOMS: atom_id res chain seq x y z
N TRP A 1 7.49 -19.41 -20.31
CA TRP A 1 6.64 -19.07 -19.15
C TRP A 1 6.07 -20.33 -18.55
N ILE A 2 5.88 -20.33 -17.23
CA ILE A 2 5.19 -21.40 -16.50
C ILE A 2 4.07 -20.79 -15.67
N GLN A 3 2.98 -21.52 -15.52
CA GLN A 3 1.96 -21.27 -14.50
C GLN A 3 2.01 -22.45 -13.53
N PHE A 4 1.83 -22.16 -12.26
CA PHE A 4 1.82 -23.19 -11.23
C PHE A 4 0.77 -22.89 -10.16
N GLU A 5 0.38 -23.93 -9.49
CA GLU A 5 -0.57 -23.89 -8.40
C GLU A 5 -0.03 -24.75 -7.25
N THR A 6 -0.19 -24.23 -6.05
CA THR A 6 0.09 -24.96 -4.81
C THR A 6 -1.21 -25.14 -4.04
N GLU A 7 -1.16 -25.79 -2.89
CA GLU A 7 -2.32 -25.94 -2.02
C GLU A 7 -2.91 -24.57 -1.63
N VAL A 8 -2.06 -23.56 -1.39
CA VAL A 8 -2.47 -22.26 -0.84
C VAL A 8 -2.36 -21.09 -1.81
N ALA A 9 -1.73 -21.24 -2.97
CA ALA A 9 -1.44 -20.12 -3.86
C ALA A 9 -1.45 -20.51 -5.34
N ARG A 10 -1.68 -19.52 -6.21
CA ARG A 10 -1.44 -19.56 -7.65
C ARG A 10 -0.31 -18.62 -8.02
N GLY A 11 0.46 -18.99 -9.03
CA GLY A 11 1.57 -18.19 -9.46
C GLY A 11 1.95 -18.42 -10.92
N PHE A 12 2.87 -17.58 -11.35
CA PHE A 12 3.50 -17.71 -12.65
C PHE A 12 5.00 -17.59 -12.51
N GLY A 13 5.71 -17.96 -13.56
CA GLY A 13 7.16 -17.87 -13.54
C GLY A 13 7.77 -17.83 -14.92
N HIS A 14 9.06 -17.57 -14.92
CA HIS A 14 9.90 -17.61 -16.10
C HIS A 14 11.06 -18.59 -15.87
N MET A 15 11.14 -19.58 -16.72
CA MET A 15 12.18 -20.61 -16.68
C MET A 15 13.05 -20.50 -17.93
N ARG A 16 14.34 -20.47 -17.74
CA ARG A 16 15.34 -20.57 -18.82
C ARG A 16 16.00 -21.93 -18.76
N LEU A 17 16.14 -22.56 -19.92
CA LEU A 17 16.80 -23.84 -20.07
C LEU A 17 18.15 -23.65 -20.77
N LYS A 18 19.15 -24.42 -20.34
CA LYS A 18 20.44 -24.60 -21.02
C LYS A 18 20.78 -26.10 -21.02
N ASP A 19 21.03 -26.64 -22.17
CA ASP A 19 21.37 -28.07 -22.37
C ASP A 19 20.34 -29.01 -21.71
N GLY A 20 19.05 -28.71 -21.87
CA GLY A 20 17.92 -29.46 -21.30
C GLY A 20 17.74 -29.37 -19.80
N ARG A 21 18.51 -28.55 -19.11
CA ARG A 21 18.42 -28.31 -17.65
C ARG A 21 17.97 -26.91 -17.35
N ILE A 22 17.29 -26.73 -16.21
CA ILE A 22 16.91 -25.42 -15.74
C ILE A 22 18.19 -24.63 -15.41
N TRP A 23 18.38 -23.52 -16.11
CA TRP A 23 19.46 -22.57 -15.88
C TRP A 23 19.07 -21.49 -14.86
N THR A 24 17.90 -20.87 -15.07
CA THR A 24 17.33 -19.89 -14.13
C THR A 24 15.84 -20.13 -13.98
N LEU A 25 15.34 -19.91 -12.80
CA LEU A 25 13.92 -19.99 -12.47
C LEU A 25 13.52 -18.77 -11.64
N LEU A 26 12.53 -18.01 -12.13
CA LEU A 26 11.82 -16.98 -11.39
C LEU A 26 10.41 -17.47 -11.15
N THR A 27 9.94 -17.38 -9.92
CA THR A 27 8.53 -17.64 -9.57
C THR A 27 7.94 -16.45 -8.84
N THR A 28 6.68 -16.15 -9.14
CA THR A 28 5.93 -15.06 -8.52
C THR A 28 4.57 -15.58 -8.11
N MET A 29 4.20 -15.38 -6.86
CA MET A 29 2.82 -15.62 -6.40
C MET A 29 1.92 -14.52 -6.94
N SER A 30 0.86 -14.89 -7.65
CA SER A 30 -0.16 -13.96 -8.17
C SER A 30 -1.35 -13.85 -7.24
N GLU A 31 -1.74 -14.95 -6.61
CA GLU A 31 -2.91 -15.02 -5.75
C GLU A 31 -2.70 -15.93 -4.55
N LEU A 32 -3.30 -15.57 -3.43
CA LEU A 32 -3.47 -16.43 -2.27
C LEU A 32 -4.89 -16.98 -2.29
N LYS A 33 -5.03 -18.32 -2.35
CA LYS A 33 -6.33 -18.99 -2.44
C LYS A 33 -7.19 -18.70 -1.20
N GLY A 34 -8.45 -18.36 -1.42
CA GLY A 34 -9.38 -17.93 -0.37
C GLY A 34 -9.19 -16.49 0.10
N HIS A 35 -8.22 -15.77 -0.49
CA HIS A 35 -7.93 -14.36 -0.24
C HIS A 35 -7.63 -13.62 -1.55
N GLU A 36 -8.34 -13.98 -2.60
CA GLU A 36 -8.22 -13.34 -3.91
C GLU A 36 -8.71 -11.89 -3.85
N GLU A 37 -8.11 -11.04 -4.66
CA GLU A 37 -8.64 -9.69 -4.84
C GLU A 37 -9.96 -9.72 -5.60
N PRO A 38 -10.95 -8.92 -5.18
CA PRO A 38 -12.21 -8.81 -5.91
C PRO A 38 -11.97 -8.11 -7.25
N LEU A 39 -11.91 -8.89 -8.33
CA LEU A 39 -11.67 -8.45 -9.70
C LEU A 39 -12.84 -8.83 -10.62
N GLY A 40 -12.91 -8.19 -11.79
CA GLY A 40 -13.92 -8.52 -12.78
C GLY A 40 -15.33 -8.34 -12.25
N PHE A 41 -16.10 -9.40 -12.21
CA PHE A 41 -17.50 -9.40 -11.74
C PHE A 41 -17.61 -9.36 -10.20
N ASP A 42 -16.55 -9.73 -9.48
CA ASP A 42 -16.52 -9.75 -8.01
C ASP A 42 -16.11 -8.40 -7.38
N ARG A 43 -15.77 -7.40 -8.21
CA ARG A 43 -15.39 -6.08 -7.70
C ARG A 43 -16.58 -5.37 -7.04
N PRO A 44 -16.31 -4.48 -6.06
CA PRO A 44 -17.34 -3.68 -5.43
C PRO A 44 -18.21 -2.95 -6.45
N MET A 45 -19.51 -2.95 -6.24
CA MET A 45 -20.46 -2.22 -7.10
C MET A 45 -20.27 -0.69 -7.04
N GLY A 46 -19.56 -0.19 -6.05
CA GLY A 46 -19.36 1.24 -5.86
C GLY A 46 -20.61 1.95 -5.38
N ALA A 47 -20.84 3.16 -5.86
CA ALA A 47 -22.02 3.94 -5.48
C ALA A 47 -23.32 3.26 -5.98
N LYS A 48 -24.31 3.18 -5.12
CA LYS A 48 -25.65 2.70 -5.47
C LYS A 48 -26.33 3.69 -6.42
N HIS A 49 -27.00 3.18 -7.46
CA HIS A 49 -27.84 3.98 -8.34
C HIS A 49 -29.25 4.20 -7.73
N GLY A 50 -29.90 5.29 -8.11
CA GLY A 50 -31.23 5.64 -7.69
C GLY A 50 -31.31 6.91 -6.82
N ALA A 51 -32.52 7.46 -6.71
CA ALA A 51 -32.80 8.66 -5.91
C ALA A 51 -33.15 8.21 -4.48
N GLU A 52 -32.18 8.25 -3.60
CA GLU A 52 -32.36 7.98 -2.17
C GLU A 52 -31.99 9.25 -1.38
N ARG A 53 -32.93 9.77 -0.60
CA ARG A 53 -32.70 10.93 0.25
C ARG A 53 -31.71 10.57 1.37
N ASN A 54 -30.78 11.48 1.66
CA ASN A 54 -29.78 11.35 2.73
C ASN A 54 -28.77 10.19 2.56
N ARG A 55 -28.66 9.63 1.35
CA ARG A 55 -27.63 8.66 1.05
C ARG A 55 -26.23 9.29 1.20
N LYS A 56 -25.34 8.60 1.89
CA LYS A 56 -23.93 9.00 1.95
C LYS A 56 -23.28 8.89 0.58
N THR A 57 -22.52 9.89 0.24
CA THR A 57 -21.64 9.84 -0.93
C THR A 57 -20.45 8.94 -0.65
N TRP A 58 -19.79 8.45 -1.71
CA TRP A 58 -18.54 7.70 -1.57
C TRP A 58 -17.49 8.45 -0.74
N LYS A 59 -17.40 9.76 -0.92
CA LYS A 59 -16.50 10.62 -0.14
C LYS A 59 -16.84 10.61 1.36
N GLU A 60 -18.11 10.77 1.71
CA GLU A 60 -18.56 10.76 3.11
C GLU A 60 -18.32 9.39 3.77
N GLU A 61 -18.47 8.29 3.04
CA GLU A 61 -18.13 6.95 3.54
C GLU A 61 -16.63 6.82 3.81
N ARG A 62 -15.79 7.35 2.92
CA ARG A 62 -14.34 7.36 3.08
C ARG A 62 -13.88 8.24 4.25
N GLU A 63 -14.48 9.41 4.40
CA GLU A 63 -14.20 10.32 5.51
C GLU A 63 -14.62 9.72 6.86
N ALA A 64 -15.77 9.02 6.91
CA ALA A 64 -16.21 8.30 8.08
C ALA A 64 -15.20 7.19 8.45
N GLU A 65 -14.81 6.36 7.50
CA GLU A 65 -13.80 5.33 7.73
C GLU A 65 -12.48 5.94 8.28
N ALA A 66 -12.00 7.01 7.66
CA ALA A 66 -10.76 7.68 8.07
C ALA A 66 -10.85 8.30 9.47
N SER A 67 -12.05 8.76 9.90
CA SER A 67 -12.27 9.31 11.22
C SER A 67 -12.38 8.24 12.32
N GLU A 68 -12.78 7.03 11.96
CA GLU A 68 -12.94 5.91 12.89
C GLU A 68 -11.66 5.09 13.05
N LEU A 69 -10.94 4.85 11.94
CA LEU A 69 -9.80 3.94 11.93
C LEU A 69 -8.60 4.52 12.70
N GLY A 70 -8.15 3.77 13.69
CA GLY A 70 -7.10 4.18 14.63
C GLY A 70 -7.63 4.87 15.90
N TYR A 71 -8.93 5.13 15.97
CA TYR A 71 -9.59 5.74 17.11
C TYR A 71 -10.67 4.83 17.70
N SER A 72 -11.87 4.86 17.18
CA SER A 72 -12.98 3.99 17.64
C SER A 72 -12.86 2.57 17.09
N ARG A 73 -12.17 2.37 15.95
CA ARG A 73 -11.89 1.07 15.34
C ARG A 73 -10.39 0.89 15.14
N GLN A 74 -9.83 -0.20 15.63
CA GLN A 74 -8.40 -0.48 15.48
C GLN A 74 -8.07 -1.04 14.09
N PRO A 75 -6.92 -0.67 13.50
CA PRO A 75 -6.43 -1.27 12.25
C PRO A 75 -5.99 -2.72 12.50
N TYR A 76 -6.12 -3.56 11.48
CA TYR A 76 -5.52 -4.89 11.50
C TYR A 76 -4.00 -4.81 11.26
N CYS A 77 -3.57 -3.92 10.38
CA CYS A 77 -2.18 -3.70 10.04
C CYS A 77 -1.78 -2.22 10.20
N VAL A 78 -0.60 -1.99 10.76
CA VAL A 78 0.06 -0.69 10.75
C VAL A 78 1.36 -0.82 9.96
N ILE A 79 1.54 0.08 8.99
CA ILE A 79 2.77 0.18 8.19
C ILE A 79 3.50 1.45 8.64
N VAL A 80 4.72 1.31 9.17
CA VAL A 80 5.57 2.43 9.54
C VAL A 80 6.49 2.76 8.36
N GLY A 81 6.26 3.92 7.76
CA GLY A 81 6.94 4.42 6.58
C GLY A 81 6.03 4.50 5.35
N GLY A 82 5.79 5.72 4.88
CA GLY A 82 4.96 6.05 3.71
C GLY A 82 5.75 6.19 2.40
N GLY A 83 6.90 5.51 2.32
CA GLY A 83 7.69 5.37 1.11
C GLY A 83 7.03 4.47 0.06
N GLN A 84 7.75 4.17 -1.07
CA GLN A 84 7.21 3.32 -2.13
C GLN A 84 6.73 1.95 -1.62
N GLY A 85 7.52 1.31 -0.76
CA GLY A 85 7.16 0.01 -0.20
C GLY A 85 5.90 0.08 0.67
N GLY A 86 5.79 1.11 1.52
CA GLY A 86 4.64 1.29 2.41
C GLY A 86 3.34 1.56 1.66
N ILE A 87 3.34 2.48 0.67
CA ILE A 87 2.13 2.78 -0.11
C ILE A 87 1.76 1.63 -1.06
N ALA A 88 2.74 0.93 -1.63
CA ALA A 88 2.49 -0.24 -2.47
C ALA A 88 1.82 -1.38 -1.70
N LEU A 89 2.36 -1.70 -0.51
CA LEU A 89 1.75 -2.69 0.38
C LEU A 89 0.38 -2.22 0.87
N GLY A 90 0.25 -0.95 1.26
CA GLY A 90 -1.02 -0.38 1.68
C GLY A 90 -2.10 -0.49 0.61
N ALA A 91 -1.74 -0.26 -0.67
CA ALA A 91 -2.66 -0.44 -1.79
C ALA A 91 -3.10 -1.91 -1.94
N ARG A 92 -2.16 -2.85 -1.83
CA ARG A 92 -2.48 -4.29 -1.87
C ARG A 92 -3.43 -4.70 -0.74
N LEU A 93 -3.12 -4.28 0.49
CA LEU A 93 -3.97 -4.56 1.65
C LEU A 93 -5.36 -3.90 1.52
N ARG A 94 -5.44 -2.73 0.90
CA ARG A 94 -6.71 -2.07 0.60
C ARG A 94 -7.58 -2.90 -0.34
N GLN A 95 -7.01 -3.45 -1.42
CA GLN A 95 -7.74 -4.33 -2.36
C GLN A 95 -8.20 -5.64 -1.70
N LEU A 96 -7.47 -6.10 -0.70
CA LEU A 96 -7.82 -7.27 0.11
C LEU A 96 -8.76 -6.94 1.29
N ASN A 97 -9.28 -5.72 1.38
CA ASN A 97 -10.15 -5.24 2.47
C ASN A 97 -9.54 -5.39 3.87
N VAL A 98 -8.21 -5.31 3.99
CA VAL A 98 -7.51 -5.34 5.28
C VAL A 98 -7.43 -3.92 5.85
N PRO A 99 -8.07 -3.63 7.00
CA PRO A 99 -8.01 -2.30 7.62
C PRO A 99 -6.57 -1.94 7.98
N THR A 100 -5.99 -0.97 7.28
CA THR A 100 -4.57 -0.64 7.37
C THR A 100 -4.38 0.86 7.53
N ILE A 101 -3.44 1.26 8.40
CA ILE A 101 -2.95 2.64 8.52
C ILE A 101 -1.49 2.66 8.12
N ILE A 102 -1.12 3.62 7.27
CA ILE A 102 0.26 3.96 6.95
C ILE A 102 0.66 5.18 7.79
N VAL A 103 1.70 5.03 8.61
CA VAL A 103 2.24 6.09 9.47
C VAL A 103 3.51 6.63 8.82
N GLU A 104 3.56 7.95 8.58
CA GLU A 104 4.70 8.61 7.94
C GLU A 104 5.06 9.92 8.66
N LYS A 105 6.33 10.09 8.98
CA LYS A 105 6.84 11.28 9.67
C LYS A 105 6.82 12.56 8.83
N ASN A 106 6.93 12.44 7.51
CA ASN A 106 6.76 13.58 6.61
C ASN A 106 5.29 13.94 6.45
N GLU A 107 5.02 15.18 6.08
CA GLU A 107 3.66 15.71 5.98
C GLU A 107 2.86 15.06 4.85
N ARG A 108 3.47 14.94 3.65
CA ARG A 108 2.79 14.50 2.44
C ARG A 108 3.38 13.22 1.86
N PRO A 109 2.55 12.38 1.24
CA PRO A 109 3.08 11.27 0.43
C PRO A 109 4.03 11.81 -0.64
N GLY A 110 5.16 11.12 -0.82
CA GLY A 110 6.18 11.54 -1.77
C GLY A 110 7.25 12.50 -1.23
N ASP A 111 7.08 13.05 -0.04
CA ASP A 111 8.08 13.97 0.56
C ASP A 111 9.43 13.29 0.81
N SER A 112 9.45 11.97 0.99
CA SER A 112 10.70 11.20 1.04
C SER A 112 11.54 11.32 -0.25
N TRP A 113 10.93 11.70 -1.38
CA TRP A 113 11.58 12.01 -2.63
C TRP A 113 11.86 13.52 -2.77
N ARG A 114 10.85 14.36 -2.54
CA ARG A 114 10.98 15.83 -2.68
C ARG A 114 12.07 16.40 -1.81
N LYS A 115 12.24 15.89 -0.59
CA LYS A 115 13.24 16.36 0.40
C LYS A 115 14.66 15.78 0.21
N ARG A 116 14.90 15.02 -0.87
CA ARG A 116 16.23 14.50 -1.23
C ARG A 116 17.05 15.54 -2.01
N TYR A 117 18.28 15.17 -2.37
CA TYR A 117 19.18 16.05 -3.10
C TYR A 117 18.58 16.52 -4.44
N LYS A 118 19.00 17.72 -4.88
CA LYS A 118 18.35 18.45 -5.97
C LYS A 118 18.30 17.69 -7.30
N SER A 119 19.34 16.95 -7.63
CA SER A 119 19.47 16.22 -8.90
C SER A 119 18.92 14.79 -8.86
N LEU A 120 18.21 14.36 -7.80
CA LEU A 120 17.66 13.02 -7.73
C LEU A 120 16.64 12.78 -8.86
N CYS A 121 16.82 11.66 -9.53
CA CYS A 121 15.83 11.08 -10.45
C CYS A 121 15.76 9.56 -10.22
N LEU A 122 14.87 8.88 -10.91
CA LEU A 122 14.91 7.41 -10.99
C LEU A 122 16.27 6.99 -11.55
N HIS A 123 16.88 5.99 -10.94
CA HIS A 123 18.16 5.41 -11.41
C HIS A 123 17.93 4.32 -12.46
N ASP A 124 16.82 3.62 -12.35
CA ASP A 124 16.35 2.67 -13.36
C ASP A 124 15.38 3.33 -14.34
N PRO A 125 15.26 2.81 -15.57
CA PRO A 125 14.26 3.27 -16.51
C PRO A 125 12.85 3.16 -15.96
N VAL A 126 12.04 4.20 -16.13
CA VAL A 126 10.70 4.37 -15.56
C VAL A 126 9.74 3.19 -15.77
N TRP A 127 9.94 2.40 -16.82
CA TRP A 127 9.11 1.22 -17.11
C TRP A 127 9.39 0.00 -16.23
N TYR A 128 10.38 0.04 -15.34
CA TYR A 128 10.63 -1.00 -14.34
C TYR A 128 10.06 -0.66 -12.94
N ASP A 129 9.78 0.62 -12.67
CA ASP A 129 9.54 1.13 -11.32
C ASP A 129 8.05 1.38 -10.99
N HIS A 130 7.15 0.71 -11.68
CA HIS A 130 5.72 0.88 -11.48
C HIS A 130 5.27 0.46 -10.08
N LEU A 131 4.35 1.26 -9.51
CA LEU A 131 3.59 0.84 -8.33
C LEU A 131 2.46 -0.12 -8.75
N PRO A 132 1.99 -1.00 -7.85
CA PRO A 132 0.86 -1.87 -8.12
C PRO A 132 -0.37 -1.09 -8.61
N TYR A 133 -1.15 -1.66 -9.53
CA TYR A 133 -2.41 -1.16 -10.09
C TYR A 133 -2.33 0.06 -11.02
N LEU A 134 -1.42 1.00 -10.77
CA LEU A 134 -1.27 2.23 -11.56
C LEU A 134 0.16 2.34 -12.13
N PRO A 135 0.39 1.92 -13.37
CA PRO A 135 1.68 2.11 -14.02
C PRO A 135 1.95 3.59 -14.32
N PHE A 136 3.21 3.97 -14.37
CA PHE A 136 3.58 5.29 -14.86
C PHE A 136 3.13 5.49 -16.32
N PRO A 137 2.75 6.72 -16.71
CA PRO A 137 2.39 7.03 -18.10
C PRO A 137 3.51 6.71 -19.08
N ARG A 138 3.17 6.18 -20.25
CA ARG A 138 4.15 5.73 -21.26
C ARG A 138 5.01 6.85 -21.82
N ASN A 139 4.56 8.11 -21.70
CA ASN A 139 5.28 9.30 -22.20
C ASN A 139 6.13 9.98 -21.12
N TRP A 140 6.34 9.34 -19.97
CA TRP A 140 7.20 9.92 -18.94
C TRP A 140 8.68 9.83 -19.32
N PRO A 141 9.52 10.76 -18.82
CA PRO A 141 10.96 10.68 -19.01
C PRO A 141 11.51 9.34 -18.50
N VAL A 142 12.51 8.81 -19.21
CA VAL A 142 13.16 7.54 -18.86
C VAL A 142 13.65 7.57 -17.41
N PHE A 143 14.31 8.66 -17.02
CA PHE A 143 14.76 8.91 -15.66
C PHE A 143 13.93 10.04 -15.06
N SER A 144 12.79 9.70 -14.51
CA SER A 144 11.86 10.71 -13.99
C SER A 144 12.43 11.43 -12.76
N PRO A 145 12.34 12.80 -12.72
CA PRO A 145 12.89 13.58 -11.63
C PRO A 145 12.09 13.41 -10.33
N LYS A 146 12.76 13.65 -9.21
CA LYS A 146 12.25 13.41 -7.86
C LYS A 146 10.88 14.05 -7.55
N ASP A 147 10.68 15.28 -8.01
CA ASP A 147 9.46 16.02 -7.70
C ASP A 147 8.27 15.42 -8.45
N LYS A 148 8.45 15.01 -9.71
CA LYS A 148 7.46 14.28 -10.50
C LYS A 148 7.09 12.94 -9.86
N ILE A 149 8.07 12.21 -9.33
CA ILE A 149 7.83 10.96 -8.56
C ILE A 149 7.09 11.27 -7.26
N GLY A 150 7.46 12.37 -6.57
CA GLY A 150 6.76 12.81 -5.36
C GLY A 150 5.28 13.10 -5.60
N ASP A 151 4.97 13.83 -6.66
CA ASP A 151 3.59 14.18 -7.05
C ASP A 151 2.79 12.95 -7.47
N TRP A 152 3.41 12.02 -8.20
CA TRP A 152 2.79 10.74 -8.54
C TRP A 152 2.41 9.95 -7.29
N ARG A 153 3.28 9.87 -6.30
CA ARG A 153 3.03 9.14 -5.05
C ARG A 153 1.90 9.77 -4.22
N GLU A 154 1.83 11.10 -4.22
CA GLU A 154 0.74 11.82 -3.57
C GLU A 154 -0.60 11.52 -4.26
N MET A 155 -0.65 11.60 -5.58
CA MET A 155 -1.81 11.23 -6.40
C MET A 155 -2.19 9.76 -6.17
N TYR A 156 -1.20 8.85 -6.23
CA TYR A 156 -1.40 7.42 -6.03
C TYR A 156 -2.05 7.11 -4.67
N THR A 157 -1.51 7.68 -3.60
CA THR A 157 -2.04 7.50 -2.23
C THR A 157 -3.49 7.94 -2.15
N LYS A 158 -3.83 9.06 -2.79
CA LYS A 158 -5.19 9.61 -2.82
C LYS A 158 -6.14 8.76 -3.66
N VAL A 159 -5.73 8.38 -4.86
CA VAL A 159 -6.58 7.61 -5.81
C VAL A 159 -6.80 6.17 -5.32
N MET A 160 -5.78 5.57 -4.68
CA MET A 160 -5.90 4.25 -4.07
C MET A 160 -6.59 4.28 -2.70
N GLU A 161 -7.05 5.46 -2.25
CA GLU A 161 -7.82 5.67 -1.02
C GLU A 161 -7.14 5.09 0.23
N LEU A 162 -5.82 5.31 0.35
CA LEU A 162 -5.05 4.78 1.47
C LEU A 162 -5.28 5.60 2.75
N ASN A 163 -5.44 4.93 3.88
CA ASN A 163 -5.47 5.58 5.19
C ASN A 163 -4.04 5.99 5.59
N TYR A 164 -3.62 7.12 5.07
CA TYR A 164 -2.27 7.66 5.22
C TYR A 164 -2.23 8.75 6.30
N TRP A 165 -1.46 8.51 7.34
CA TRP A 165 -1.23 9.44 8.43
C TRP A 165 0.14 10.12 8.24
N GLY A 166 0.13 11.24 7.54
CA GLY A 166 1.30 12.13 7.43
C GLY A 166 1.55 12.90 8.71
N ALA A 167 2.71 13.53 8.83
CA ALA A 167 3.18 14.25 10.02
C ALA A 167 3.00 13.42 11.31
N THR A 168 3.11 12.09 11.19
CA THR A 168 2.87 11.15 12.28
C THR A 168 4.12 10.27 12.47
N GLU A 169 4.72 10.36 13.64
CA GLU A 169 5.94 9.65 13.96
C GLU A 169 5.68 8.44 14.87
N CYS A 170 6.12 7.26 14.47
CA CYS A 170 6.12 6.09 15.34
C CYS A 170 7.22 6.22 16.40
N LYS A 171 6.83 6.25 17.66
CA LYS A 171 7.74 6.42 18.81
C LYS A 171 8.16 5.09 19.41
N LYS A 172 7.23 4.15 19.48
CA LYS A 172 7.49 2.86 20.13
C LYS A 172 6.53 1.81 19.60
N ALA A 173 7.01 0.59 19.51
CA ALA A 173 6.18 -0.58 19.28
C ALA A 173 6.59 -1.72 20.21
N SER A 174 5.61 -2.46 20.72
CA SER A 174 5.83 -3.65 21.54
C SER A 174 4.81 -4.72 21.18
N TYR A 175 5.24 -5.96 21.16
CA TYR A 175 4.40 -7.13 20.86
C TYR A 175 4.05 -7.88 22.13
N ASP A 176 2.79 -8.18 22.34
CA ASP A 176 2.34 -9.05 23.43
C ASP A 176 2.07 -10.46 22.87
N GLN A 177 2.85 -11.40 23.34
CA GLN A 177 2.77 -12.82 22.96
C GLN A 177 1.44 -13.47 23.35
N LYS A 178 0.81 -13.03 24.45
CA LYS A 178 -0.43 -13.62 24.96
C LYS A 178 -1.64 -13.19 24.13
N SER A 179 -1.78 -11.90 23.89
CA SER A 179 -2.88 -11.35 23.06
C SER A 179 -2.61 -11.45 21.56
N ARG A 180 -1.35 -11.73 21.17
CA ARG A 180 -0.87 -11.70 19.78
C ARG A 180 -1.19 -10.38 19.09
N GLU A 181 -0.95 -9.29 19.80
CA GLU A 181 -1.19 -7.93 19.33
C GLU A 181 0.03 -7.04 19.52
N TRP A 182 0.19 -6.11 18.63
CA TRP A 182 1.11 -5.00 18.79
C TRP A 182 0.45 -3.85 19.54
N THR A 183 1.23 -3.16 20.35
CA THR A 183 0.92 -1.82 20.83
C THR A 183 1.90 -0.87 20.16
N VAL A 184 1.38 0.02 19.30
CA VAL A 184 2.17 0.99 18.53
C VAL A 184 1.80 2.38 18.99
N ILE A 185 2.78 3.11 19.51
CA ILE A 185 2.61 4.48 20.00
C ILE A 185 3.11 5.43 18.93
N VAL A 186 2.22 6.31 18.47
CA VAL A 186 2.55 7.32 17.46
C VAL A 186 2.26 8.73 17.98
N GLN A 187 3.07 9.70 17.54
CA GLN A 187 2.85 11.11 17.79
C GLN A 187 2.18 11.72 16.57
N ARG A 188 0.95 12.22 16.73
CA ARG A 188 0.16 12.83 15.66
C ARG A 188 -0.53 14.11 16.17
N ASP A 189 -0.42 15.21 15.42
CA ASP A 189 -1.03 16.49 15.76
C ASP A 189 -0.74 16.94 17.20
N GLY A 190 0.50 16.73 17.66
CA GLY A 190 0.91 17.07 19.02
C GLY A 190 0.39 16.13 20.11
N LYS A 191 -0.32 15.07 19.76
CA LYS A 191 -0.90 14.11 20.70
C LYS A 191 -0.35 12.70 20.49
N GLU A 192 -0.29 11.95 21.57
CA GLU A 192 0.00 10.52 21.50
C GLU A 192 -1.27 9.74 21.14
N VAL A 193 -1.15 8.86 20.15
CA VAL A 193 -2.20 7.93 19.75
C VAL A 193 -1.67 6.51 19.87
N VAL A 194 -2.45 5.63 20.49
CA VAL A 194 -2.11 4.22 20.69
C VAL A 194 -2.90 3.36 19.71
N LEU A 195 -2.18 2.66 18.83
CA LEU A 195 -2.75 1.71 17.87
C LEU A 195 -2.48 0.28 18.35
N LYS A 196 -3.46 -0.61 18.13
CA LYS A 196 -3.39 -2.02 18.52
C LYS A 196 -3.60 -2.95 17.31
N PRO A 197 -2.67 -2.98 16.36
CA PRO A 197 -2.78 -3.86 15.18
C PRO A 197 -2.39 -5.29 15.51
N LYS A 198 -2.90 -6.26 14.71
CA LYS A 198 -2.42 -7.64 14.69
C LYS A 198 -1.08 -7.77 13.96
N GLN A 199 -0.84 -6.91 12.98
CA GLN A 199 0.36 -6.91 12.15
C GLN A 199 1.04 -5.54 12.18
N LEU A 200 2.36 -5.55 12.30
CA LEU A 200 3.20 -4.37 12.17
C LEU A 200 4.23 -4.60 11.07
N VAL A 201 4.31 -3.66 10.15
CA VAL A 201 5.27 -3.68 9.04
C VAL A 201 6.18 -2.47 9.13
N LEU A 202 7.49 -2.69 9.04
CA LEU A 202 8.48 -1.63 8.97
C LEU A 202 8.88 -1.43 7.50
N ALA A 203 8.52 -0.27 6.94
CA ALA A 203 8.79 0.15 5.57
C ALA A 203 9.56 1.48 5.53
N THR A 204 10.49 1.64 6.46
CA THR A 204 11.21 2.90 6.70
C THR A 204 12.31 3.23 5.69
N GLY A 205 12.67 2.26 4.84
CA GLY A 205 13.74 2.41 3.84
C GLY A 205 15.09 1.97 4.33
#